data_4e3fa72eb3f510d4714d72caa5496a63
#
_entry.id   4e3fa72eb3f510d4714d72caa5496a63
#
_cell.length_a   1.000
_cell.length_b   1.000
_cell.length_c   1.000
_cell.angle_alpha   90.00
_cell.angle_beta   90.00
_cell.angle_gamma   90.00
#
_symmetry.space_group_name_H-M   'P 1'
#
loop_
_entity.id
_entity.type
_entity.pdbx_description
1 polymer ?
#
loop_
_entity_poly.entity_id
_entity_poly.type
_entity_poly.pdbx_seq_one_letter_code
_entity_poly.pdbx_strand_id
1 'polypeptide(L)'
;SNRLPVKAAGSNGTFVFSRSEGGLATGLDSLQTSYEKHWIGWPGVCTDNEKDRQEMNEKLQEMNFHPVFLSEKQIQNYYEGYSNSTLWPLCHYFYAYTLYKKCFWHSYQQVNQLFCDEICRLIRPGDKVWIQDYQLMLLPGMLRKIYPELCIGYFHHIPFPSYELFRILPE
;
A
#
# COMPACT_ATOMS: atom_id res chain seq x y z
N SER A 1 -3.32 -0.11 3.29
CA SER A 1 -3.42 -0.91 2.07
C SER A 1 -2.75 -0.19 0.89
N ASN A 2 -2.50 -0.89 -0.22
CA ASN A 2 -1.85 -0.29 -1.40
C ASN A 2 -2.56 0.98 -1.91
N ARG A 3 -3.90 1.00 -1.94
CA ARG A 3 -4.70 2.16 -2.39
C ARG A 3 -5.61 2.67 -1.30
N LEU A 4 -5.84 3.98 -1.29
CA LEU A 4 -6.94 4.58 -0.54
C LEU A 4 -8.28 4.15 -1.15
N PRO A 5 -9.36 4.05 -0.35
CA PRO A 5 -10.69 3.69 -0.82
C PRO A 5 -11.41 4.88 -1.48
N VAL A 6 -10.70 5.61 -2.33
CA VAL A 6 -11.21 6.80 -3.02
C VAL A 6 -10.86 6.77 -4.50
N LYS A 7 -11.71 7.43 -5.28
CA LYS A 7 -11.43 7.82 -6.67
C LYS A 7 -11.22 9.32 -6.69
N ALA A 8 -10.05 9.75 -7.16
CA ALA A 8 -9.77 11.16 -7.39
C ALA A 8 -10.21 11.54 -8.79
N ALA A 9 -10.94 12.64 -8.91
CA ALA A 9 -11.30 13.27 -10.16
C ALA A 9 -10.92 14.75 -10.09
N GLY A 10 -10.35 15.28 -11.16
CA GLY A 10 -9.94 16.69 -11.23
C GLY A 10 -8.53 16.84 -11.79
N SER A 11 -8.20 18.09 -12.11
CA SER A 11 -6.89 18.51 -12.60
C SER A 11 -6.65 19.97 -12.21
N ASN A 12 -5.40 20.42 -12.26
CA ASN A 12 -5.01 21.82 -12.03
C ASN A 12 -5.46 22.42 -10.69
N GLY A 13 -5.24 21.68 -9.59
CA GLY A 13 -5.49 22.20 -8.26
C GLY A 13 -6.95 22.10 -7.78
N THR A 14 -7.82 21.39 -8.48
CA THR A 14 -9.18 21.13 -8.02
C THR A 14 -9.45 19.64 -8.02
N PHE A 15 -9.25 18.98 -6.87
CA PHE A 15 -9.47 17.54 -6.71
C PHE A 15 -10.78 17.30 -5.96
N VAL A 16 -11.60 16.41 -6.51
CA VAL A 16 -12.81 15.88 -5.87
C VAL A 16 -12.57 14.39 -5.60
N PHE A 17 -12.78 13.98 -4.37
CA PHE A 17 -12.67 12.59 -3.97
C PHE A 17 -14.06 12.00 -3.76
N SER A 18 -14.31 10.86 -4.38
CA SER A 18 -15.49 10.04 -4.14
C SER A 18 -15.06 8.69 -3.59
N ARG A 19 -15.87 8.09 -2.72
CA ARG A 19 -15.57 6.74 -2.21
C ARG A 19 -15.49 5.75 -3.36
N SER A 20 -14.49 4.87 -3.29
CA SER A 20 -14.35 3.75 -4.20
C SER A 20 -15.20 2.59 -3.68
N GLU A 21 -16.04 2.05 -4.54
CA GLU A 21 -16.74 0.80 -4.28
C GLU A 21 -15.75 -0.37 -4.46
N GLY A 22 -15.42 -1.06 -3.37
CA GLY A 22 -14.53 -2.21 -3.39
C GLY A 22 -14.74 -3.09 -2.17
N GLY A 23 -14.62 -4.41 -2.32
CA GLY A 23 -14.87 -5.38 -1.26
C GLY A 23 -14.08 -5.11 0.02
N LEU A 24 -12.82 -4.73 -0.11
CA LEU A 24 -11.98 -4.37 1.05
C LEU A 24 -12.49 -3.11 1.76
N ALA A 25 -12.81 -2.05 1.00
CA ALA A 25 -13.31 -0.81 1.55
C ALA A 25 -14.64 -1.02 2.28
N THR A 26 -15.58 -1.70 1.62
CA THR A 26 -16.88 -2.03 2.21
C THR A 26 -16.75 -2.93 3.44
N GLY A 27 -15.87 -3.94 3.38
CA GLY A 27 -15.63 -4.85 4.50
C GLY A 27 -15.02 -4.15 5.71
N LEU A 28 -14.06 -3.26 5.51
CA LEU A 28 -13.43 -2.52 6.62
C LEU A 28 -14.33 -1.40 7.15
N ASP A 29 -15.17 -0.78 6.33
CA ASP A 29 -16.16 0.20 6.78
C ASP A 29 -17.25 -0.45 7.65
N SER A 30 -17.63 -1.69 7.34
CA SER A 30 -18.63 -2.43 8.11
C SER A 30 -18.16 -2.86 9.51
N LEU A 31 -16.85 -2.83 9.79
CA LEU A 31 -16.32 -3.14 11.11
C LEU A 31 -16.74 -2.07 12.12
N GLN A 32 -17.67 -2.43 12.99
CA GLN A 32 -18.01 -1.61 14.15
C GLN A 32 -16.91 -1.75 15.21
N THR A 33 -16.11 -0.72 15.39
CA THR A 33 -15.04 -0.67 16.38
C THR A 33 -15.14 0.62 17.19
N SER A 34 -14.69 0.57 18.44
CA SER A 34 -14.50 1.76 19.27
C SER A 34 -13.24 2.55 18.93
N TYR A 35 -12.44 2.05 17.98
CA TYR A 35 -11.19 2.69 17.56
C TYR A 35 -11.44 3.68 16.41
N GLU A 36 -10.74 4.80 16.45
CA GLU A 36 -10.60 5.68 15.29
C GLU A 36 -9.80 4.96 14.20
N LYS A 37 -10.28 5.01 12.96
CA LYS A 37 -9.65 4.33 11.83
C LYS A 37 -8.93 5.34 10.96
N HIS A 38 -7.66 5.09 10.70
CA HIS A 38 -6.85 5.82 9.73
C HIS A 38 -6.48 4.90 8.58
N TRP A 39 -6.64 5.37 7.36
CA TRP A 39 -6.31 4.59 6.18
C TRP A 39 -5.12 5.21 5.45
N ILE A 40 -4.07 4.44 5.26
CA ILE A 40 -2.84 4.85 4.58
C ILE A 40 -2.78 4.14 3.24
N GLY A 41 -2.57 4.88 2.14
CA GLY A 41 -2.52 4.30 0.80
C GLY A 41 -2.23 5.30 -0.31
N TRP A 42 -1.95 4.79 -1.49
CA TRP A 42 -1.83 5.61 -2.70
C TRP A 42 -3.21 6.16 -3.10
N PRO A 43 -3.33 7.49 -3.39
CA PRO A 43 -4.62 8.11 -3.72
C PRO A 43 -5.13 7.80 -5.14
N GLY A 44 -4.35 7.08 -5.96
CA GLY A 44 -4.74 6.68 -7.31
C GLY A 44 -4.35 7.67 -8.40
N VAL A 45 -3.67 8.75 -8.03
CA VAL A 45 -3.14 9.76 -8.96
C VAL A 45 -1.66 9.97 -8.72
N CYS A 46 -0.92 10.26 -9.80
CA CYS A 46 0.47 10.68 -9.75
C CYS A 46 0.52 12.19 -10.01
N THR A 47 1.21 12.92 -9.17
CA THR A 47 1.53 14.33 -9.37
C THR A 47 2.88 14.65 -8.77
N ASP A 48 3.67 15.44 -9.49
CA ASP A 48 4.93 16.02 -8.99
C ASP A 48 4.73 17.46 -8.51
N ASN A 49 3.51 18.02 -8.64
CA ASN A 49 3.18 19.35 -8.19
C ASN A 49 2.92 19.34 -6.67
N GLU A 50 3.74 20.05 -5.93
CA GLU A 50 3.66 20.10 -4.47
C GLU A 50 2.35 20.75 -3.98
N LYS A 51 1.81 21.74 -4.71
CA LYS A 51 0.52 22.38 -4.36
C LYS A 51 -0.63 21.36 -4.48
N ASP A 52 -0.62 20.54 -5.54
CA ASP A 52 -1.62 19.51 -5.73
C ASP A 52 -1.54 18.44 -4.62
N ARG A 53 -0.30 18.06 -4.24
CA ARG A 53 -0.09 17.12 -3.12
C ARG A 53 -0.62 17.66 -1.81
N GLN A 54 -0.33 18.93 -1.52
CA GLN A 54 -0.79 19.58 -0.30
C GLN A 54 -2.33 19.64 -0.26
N GLU A 55 -2.98 20.11 -1.34
CA GLU A 55 -4.44 20.17 -1.42
C GLU A 55 -5.09 18.79 -1.27
N MET A 56 -4.53 17.77 -1.94
CA MET A 56 -5.01 16.40 -1.79
C MET A 56 -4.85 15.89 -0.36
N ASN A 57 -3.70 16.17 0.26
CA ASN A 57 -3.43 15.76 1.63
C ASN A 57 -4.43 16.38 2.62
N GLU A 58 -4.66 17.68 2.53
CA GLU A 58 -5.62 18.38 3.39
C GLU A 58 -7.03 17.79 3.27
N LYS A 59 -7.54 17.62 2.05
CA LYS A 59 -8.87 17.04 1.81
C LYS A 59 -9.01 15.59 2.26
N LEU A 60 -7.97 14.78 2.09
CA LEU A 60 -7.98 13.37 2.48
C LEU A 60 -7.87 13.20 3.99
N GLN A 61 -7.10 14.05 4.67
CA GLN A 61 -6.98 14.03 6.13
C GLN A 61 -8.31 14.32 6.85
N GLU A 62 -9.21 15.14 6.27
CA GLU A 62 -10.56 15.34 6.79
C GLU A 62 -11.38 14.04 6.89
N MET A 63 -11.00 13.03 6.10
CA MET A 63 -11.61 11.70 6.08
C MET A 63 -10.78 10.63 6.81
N ASN A 64 -9.74 11.01 7.55
CA ASN A 64 -8.75 10.12 8.15
C ASN A 64 -8.00 9.24 7.11
N PHE A 65 -7.82 9.76 5.89
CA PHE A 65 -7.05 9.13 4.84
C PHE A 65 -5.68 9.82 4.69
N HIS A 66 -4.62 9.02 4.66
CA HIS A 66 -3.24 9.49 4.61
C HIS A 66 -2.61 9.01 3.30
N PRO A 67 -2.38 9.93 2.35
CA PRO A 67 -1.88 9.55 1.03
C PRO A 67 -0.37 9.24 1.05
N VAL A 68 0.00 8.14 0.43
CA VAL A 68 1.37 7.86 0.02
C VAL A 68 1.47 8.17 -1.47
N PHE A 69 2.10 9.29 -1.81
CA PHE A 69 2.27 9.71 -3.20
C PHE A 69 3.37 8.91 -3.87
N LEU A 70 3.04 8.35 -5.04
CA LEU A 70 3.95 7.56 -5.86
C LEU A 70 4.15 8.24 -7.21
N SER A 71 5.37 8.20 -7.72
CA SER A 71 5.67 8.60 -9.09
C SER A 71 5.20 7.55 -10.08
N GLU A 72 5.01 7.92 -11.34
CA GLU A 72 4.66 6.99 -12.43
C GLU A 72 5.67 5.83 -12.51
N LYS A 73 6.96 6.12 -12.37
CA LYS A 73 8.02 5.11 -12.38
C LYS A 73 7.90 4.12 -11.20
N GLN A 74 7.50 4.61 -10.03
CA GLN A 74 7.24 3.72 -8.88
C GLN A 74 6.02 2.85 -9.14
N ILE A 75 4.92 3.40 -9.68
CA ILE A 75 3.75 2.60 -10.05
C ILE A 75 4.13 1.53 -11.06
N GLN A 76 4.85 1.88 -12.12
CA GLN A 76 5.27 0.94 -13.15
C GLN A 76 6.17 -0.18 -12.60
N ASN A 77 7.14 0.14 -11.74
CA ASN A 77 8.08 -0.86 -11.25
C ASN A 77 7.59 -1.63 -10.03
N TYR A 78 6.92 -0.95 -9.09
CA TYR A 78 6.45 -1.55 -7.85
C TYR A 78 5.13 -2.29 -8.06
N TYR A 79 4.10 -1.59 -8.62
CA TYR A 79 2.76 -2.16 -8.72
C TYR A 79 2.63 -3.07 -9.93
N GLU A 80 2.87 -2.57 -11.15
CA GLU A 80 2.77 -3.36 -12.37
C GLU A 80 3.92 -4.37 -12.49
N GLY A 81 5.13 -3.97 -12.06
CA GLY A 81 6.33 -4.79 -12.08
C GLY A 81 6.35 -5.83 -10.97
N TYR A 82 6.90 -5.49 -9.79
CA TYR A 82 7.15 -6.50 -8.76
C TYR A 82 5.86 -7.12 -8.22
N SER A 83 4.84 -6.32 -7.97
CA SER A 83 3.58 -6.86 -7.43
C SER A 83 2.85 -7.74 -8.45
N ASN A 84 2.55 -7.21 -9.64
CA ASN A 84 1.65 -7.88 -10.58
C ASN A 84 2.38 -8.77 -11.60
N SER A 85 3.65 -8.49 -11.94
CA SER A 85 4.42 -9.30 -12.89
C SER A 85 5.41 -10.27 -12.22
N THR A 86 5.70 -10.12 -10.91
CA THR A 86 6.55 -11.04 -10.16
C THR A 86 5.76 -11.81 -9.11
N LEU A 87 5.23 -11.15 -8.07
CA LEU A 87 4.58 -11.82 -6.96
C LEU A 87 3.25 -12.47 -7.33
N TRP A 88 2.38 -11.77 -8.04
CA TRP A 88 1.06 -12.28 -8.36
C TRP A 88 1.08 -13.61 -9.16
N PRO A 89 1.81 -13.71 -10.29
CA PRO A 89 1.88 -14.98 -11.03
C PRO A 89 2.57 -16.07 -10.22
N LEU A 90 3.60 -15.75 -9.43
CA LEU A 90 4.26 -16.72 -8.56
C LEU A 90 3.28 -17.30 -7.53
N CYS A 91 2.52 -16.46 -6.86
CA CYS A 91 1.55 -16.87 -5.85
C CYS A 91 0.40 -17.72 -6.44
N HIS A 92 0.08 -17.53 -7.71
CA HIS A 92 -0.92 -18.33 -8.43
C HIS A 92 -0.34 -19.55 -9.16
N TYR A 93 0.91 -19.91 -8.91
CA TYR A 93 1.61 -21.04 -9.56
C TYR A 93 1.81 -20.90 -11.08
N PHE A 94 1.77 -19.66 -11.58
CA PHE A 94 2.08 -19.31 -12.97
C PHE A 94 3.54 -18.86 -13.11
N TYR A 95 4.47 -19.56 -12.51
CA TYR A 95 5.88 -19.18 -12.43
C TYR A 95 6.53 -18.95 -13.81
N ALA A 96 6.07 -19.59 -14.87
CA ALA A 96 6.56 -19.38 -16.23
C ALA A 96 6.31 -17.94 -16.75
N TYR A 97 5.37 -17.21 -16.17
CA TYR A 97 5.06 -15.82 -16.52
C TYR A 97 5.69 -14.80 -15.57
N THR A 98 6.44 -15.28 -14.58
CA THR A 98 7.05 -14.42 -13.58
C THR A 98 8.25 -13.65 -14.17
N LEU A 99 8.25 -12.33 -14.01
CA LEU A 99 9.32 -11.45 -14.47
C LEU A 99 10.17 -10.98 -13.30
N TYR A 100 11.48 -11.20 -13.39
CA TYR A 100 12.45 -10.77 -12.38
C TYR A 100 13.30 -9.62 -12.92
N LYS A 101 13.19 -8.44 -12.29
CA LYS A 101 14.03 -7.27 -12.62
C LYS A 101 14.46 -6.59 -11.33
N LYS A 102 15.75 -6.28 -11.19
CA LYS A 102 16.29 -5.57 -10.01
C LYS A 102 15.59 -4.23 -9.76
N CYS A 103 15.22 -3.50 -10.82
CA CYS A 103 14.51 -2.23 -10.68
C CYS A 103 13.10 -2.41 -10.10
N PHE A 104 12.44 -3.55 -10.34
CA PHE A 104 11.15 -3.88 -9.74
C PHE A 104 11.29 -4.08 -8.24
N TRP A 105 12.25 -4.91 -7.82
CA TRP A 105 12.56 -5.15 -6.42
C TRP A 105 12.95 -3.87 -5.69
N HIS A 106 13.86 -3.09 -6.26
CA HIS A 106 14.29 -1.83 -5.66
C HIS A 106 13.11 -0.86 -5.44
N SER A 107 12.22 -0.71 -6.44
CA SER A 107 11.02 0.12 -6.28
C SER A 107 10.04 -0.45 -5.24
N TYR A 108 9.95 -1.78 -5.15
CA TYR A 108 9.12 -2.44 -4.15
C TYR A 108 9.61 -2.14 -2.72
N GLN A 109 10.93 -2.20 -2.50
CA GLN A 109 11.53 -1.81 -1.23
C GLN A 109 11.29 -0.32 -0.92
N GLN A 110 11.53 0.56 -1.89
CA GLN A 110 11.33 2.01 -1.72
C GLN A 110 9.89 2.36 -1.37
N VAL A 111 8.92 1.77 -2.05
CA VAL A 111 7.50 2.06 -1.79
C VAL A 111 7.07 1.52 -0.43
N ASN A 112 7.49 0.30 -0.05
CA ASN A 112 7.24 -0.21 1.30
C ASN A 112 7.85 0.71 2.37
N GLN A 113 9.03 1.32 2.10
CA GLN A 113 9.64 2.30 3.00
C GLN A 113 8.79 3.58 3.11
N LEU A 114 8.26 4.12 2.00
CA LEU A 114 7.35 5.28 2.04
C LEU A 114 6.11 5.02 2.91
N PHE A 115 5.53 3.82 2.80
CA PHE A 115 4.43 3.42 3.68
C PHE A 115 4.86 3.32 5.14
N CYS A 116 6.03 2.76 5.41
CA CYS A 116 6.60 2.70 6.75
C CYS A 116 6.79 4.10 7.35
N ASP A 117 7.38 5.01 6.60
CA ASP A 117 7.63 6.39 7.02
C ASP A 117 6.32 7.12 7.35
N GLU A 118 5.28 6.95 6.53
CA GLU A 118 3.98 7.55 6.78
C GLU A 118 3.31 6.98 8.03
N ILE A 119 3.36 5.67 8.24
CA ILE A 119 2.85 5.04 9.47
C ILE A 119 3.59 5.59 10.69
N CYS A 120 4.92 5.71 10.62
CA CYS A 120 5.74 6.22 11.72
C CYS A 120 5.41 7.66 12.12
N ARG A 121 4.87 8.48 11.21
CA ARG A 121 4.40 9.84 11.51
C ARG A 121 3.09 9.87 12.30
N LEU A 122 2.26 8.84 12.12
CA LEU A 122 0.89 8.81 12.64
C LEU A 122 0.75 7.99 13.90
N ILE A 123 1.56 6.95 14.05
CA ILE A 123 1.39 5.92 15.08
C ILE A 123 1.61 6.47 16.49
N ARG A 124 0.76 6.04 17.42
CA ARG A 124 0.79 6.36 18.84
C ARG A 124 0.86 5.09 19.69
N PRO A 125 1.30 5.19 20.94
CA PRO A 125 1.27 4.06 21.86
C PRO A 125 -0.13 3.46 21.99
N GLY A 126 -0.24 2.14 21.83
CA GLY A 126 -1.51 1.41 21.89
C GLY A 126 -2.23 1.22 20.55
N ASP A 127 -1.76 1.86 19.49
CA ASP A 127 -2.30 1.67 18.16
C ASP A 127 -2.04 0.26 17.61
N LYS A 128 -2.88 -0.14 16.67
CA LYS A 128 -2.77 -1.40 15.94
C LYS A 128 -2.67 -1.11 14.46
N VAL A 129 -1.76 -1.77 13.77
CA VAL A 129 -1.59 -1.64 12.32
C VAL A 129 -2.08 -2.90 11.63
N TRP A 130 -3.00 -2.75 10.69
CA TRP A 130 -3.49 -3.85 9.88
C TRP A 130 -3.08 -3.66 8.42
N ILE A 131 -2.09 -4.43 7.99
CA ILE A 131 -1.49 -4.36 6.66
C ILE A 131 -2.22 -5.29 5.72
N GLN A 132 -2.49 -4.81 4.50
CA GLN A 132 -3.26 -5.52 3.49
C GLN A 132 -2.40 -5.85 2.28
N ASP A 133 -2.35 -7.15 1.96
CA ASP A 133 -2.00 -7.74 0.68
C ASP A 133 -0.52 -7.73 0.26
N TYR A 134 -0.23 -8.44 -0.82
CA TYR A 134 1.12 -8.79 -1.32
C TYR A 134 1.95 -7.59 -1.77
N GLN A 135 1.35 -6.44 -2.00
CA GLN A 135 2.08 -5.21 -2.31
C GLN A 135 2.93 -4.71 -1.13
N LEU A 136 2.58 -5.07 0.10
CA LEU A 136 3.17 -4.51 1.32
C LEU A 136 3.80 -5.58 2.23
N MET A 137 4.37 -6.66 1.65
CA MET A 137 4.91 -7.78 2.42
C MET A 137 6.15 -7.43 3.25
N LEU A 138 6.91 -6.39 2.88
CA LEU A 138 8.09 -5.95 3.64
C LEU A 138 7.71 -5.07 4.83
N LEU A 139 6.58 -4.41 4.76
CA LEU A 139 6.13 -3.41 5.74
C LEU A 139 6.03 -3.94 7.17
N PRO A 140 5.50 -5.16 7.44
CA PRO A 140 5.49 -5.71 8.81
C PRO A 140 6.88 -5.81 9.43
N GLY A 141 7.86 -6.29 8.66
CA GLY A 141 9.24 -6.42 9.13
C GLY A 141 9.93 -5.07 9.34
N MET A 142 9.65 -4.07 8.50
CA MET A 142 10.16 -2.71 8.66
C MET A 142 9.62 -2.06 9.94
N LEU A 143 8.32 -2.13 10.17
CA LEU A 143 7.69 -1.59 11.38
C LEU A 143 8.14 -2.31 12.65
N ARG A 144 8.31 -3.62 12.61
CA ARG A 144 8.77 -4.41 13.76
C ARG A 144 10.17 -4.02 14.22
N LYS A 145 11.04 -3.62 13.30
CA LYS A 145 12.41 -3.14 13.63
C LYS A 145 12.37 -1.81 14.38
N ILE A 146 11.40 -0.94 14.09
CA ILE A 146 11.27 0.40 14.70
C ILE A 146 10.45 0.31 16.00
N TYR A 147 9.37 -0.47 15.97
CA TYR A 147 8.43 -0.64 17.08
C TYR A 147 8.31 -2.12 17.46
N PRO A 148 9.18 -2.65 18.34
CA PRO A 148 9.20 -4.07 18.71
C PRO A 148 7.88 -4.59 19.29
N GLU A 149 7.13 -3.74 20.02
CA GLU A 149 5.89 -4.11 20.72
C GLU A 149 4.62 -3.78 19.93
N LEU A 150 4.74 -3.23 18.72
CA LEU A 150 3.59 -2.84 17.92
C LEU A 150 2.71 -4.05 17.57
N CYS A 151 1.40 -3.92 17.80
CA CYS A 151 0.44 -4.92 17.34
C CYS A 151 0.25 -4.80 15.82
N ILE A 152 0.78 -5.75 15.07
CA ILE A 152 0.73 -5.77 13.60
C ILE A 152 -0.08 -6.99 13.17
N GLY A 153 -1.17 -6.75 12.42
CA GLY A 153 -1.88 -7.76 11.65
C GLY A 153 -1.52 -7.67 10.17
N TYR A 154 -1.41 -8.80 9.51
CA TYR A 154 -1.21 -8.87 8.06
C TYR A 154 -2.25 -9.79 7.43
N PHE A 155 -2.89 -9.35 6.35
CA PHE A 155 -3.83 -10.16 5.59
C PHE A 155 -3.41 -10.24 4.13
N HIS A 156 -3.29 -11.46 3.64
CA HIS A 156 -2.90 -11.77 2.27
C HIS A 156 -4.14 -12.21 1.48
N HIS A 157 -4.51 -11.45 0.44
CA HIS A 157 -5.77 -11.67 -0.29
C HIS A 157 -5.69 -12.67 -1.44
N ILE A 158 -4.50 -13.16 -1.77
CA ILE A 158 -4.24 -14.14 -2.82
C ILE A 158 -3.66 -15.42 -2.22
N PRO A 159 -3.62 -16.55 -2.94
CA PRO A 159 -2.94 -17.75 -2.46
C PRO A 159 -1.48 -17.46 -2.10
N PHE A 160 -0.96 -18.10 -1.05
CA PHE A 160 0.45 -18.07 -0.75
C PHE A 160 1.09 -19.38 -1.27
N PRO A 161 2.17 -19.31 -2.06
CA PRO A 161 2.77 -20.49 -2.67
C PRO A 161 3.51 -21.34 -1.64
N SER A 162 3.87 -22.58 -2.02
CA SER A 162 4.75 -23.40 -1.21
C SER A 162 6.12 -22.73 -1.02
N TYR A 163 6.82 -23.10 0.05
CA TYR A 163 8.16 -22.55 0.31
C TYR A 163 9.13 -22.81 -0.86
N GLU A 164 9.06 -23.99 -1.47
CA GLU A 164 9.91 -24.37 -2.60
C GLU A 164 9.70 -23.43 -3.80
N LEU A 165 8.47 -23.00 -4.04
CA LEU A 165 8.16 -22.04 -5.09
C LEU A 165 8.54 -20.60 -4.69
N PHE A 166 8.23 -20.21 -3.45
CA PHE A 166 8.52 -18.86 -2.99
C PHE A 166 10.02 -18.54 -2.96
N ARG A 167 10.85 -19.54 -2.59
CA ARG A 167 12.31 -19.40 -2.52
C ARG A 167 13.02 -19.21 -3.85
N ILE A 168 12.33 -19.31 -5.00
CA ILE A 168 12.93 -19.02 -6.32
C ILE A 168 13.03 -17.51 -6.59
N LEU A 169 12.39 -16.67 -5.76
CA LEU A 169 12.63 -15.22 -5.79
C LEU A 169 14.11 -14.94 -5.54
N PRO A 170 14.75 -14.06 -6.34
CA PRO A 170 16.19 -13.83 -6.23
C PRO A 170 16.60 -13.05 -4.97
N GLU A 171 15.67 -12.42 -4.27
CA GLU A 171 15.92 -11.60 -3.06
C GLU A 171 15.16 -12.10 -1.83
#